data_978ed21c4423729608fe40e76483de19
#
_entry.id   978ed21c4423729608fe40e76483de19
#
_cell.length_a   1.000
_cell.length_b   1.000
_cell.length_c   1.000
_cell.angle_alpha   90.00
_cell.angle_beta   90.00
_cell.angle_gamma   90.00
#
_symmetry.space_group_name_H-M   'P 1'
#
loop_
_entity.id
_entity.type
_entity.pdbx_description
1 polymer ?
#
loop_
_entity_poly.entity_id
_entity_poly.type
_entity_poly.pdbx_seq_one_letter_code
_entity_poly.pdbx_strand_id
1 'polypeptide(L)'
;EADRCNDVPEVFATMPTQIVEISHENGRRSVIRARMAVSARQRAAGFQHVCEAEIARFPLLFVFDRDVRNRFHMQNVQVPLNISFFSRSGRFISNQRMPRPLLGQPGKLYGIESSYRYALEFSSDELQQLLSRPGKIRIVLRR
;
A
#
# COMPACT_ATOMS: atom_id res chain seq x y z
N GLU A 1 -13.79 22.04 7.13
CA GLU A 1 -13.95 21.09 6.12
C GLU A 1 -13.74 19.67 6.58
N ALA A 2 -14.68 18.83 6.22
CA ALA A 2 -14.65 17.45 6.67
C ALA A 2 -13.43 16.68 6.13
N ASP A 3 -12.88 17.13 5.01
CA ASP A 3 -11.80 16.41 4.35
C ASP A 3 -10.41 16.76 4.87
N ARG A 4 -10.32 17.72 5.75
CA ARG A 4 -9.02 18.12 6.24
C ARG A 4 -8.58 17.26 7.40
N CYS A 5 -7.29 16.88 7.34
CA CYS A 5 -6.62 16.25 8.46
C CYS A 5 -5.86 17.29 9.24
N ASN A 6 -6.26 17.51 10.48
CA ASN A 6 -5.49 18.41 11.35
C ASN A 6 -4.34 17.67 12.01
N ASP A 7 -4.52 16.37 12.21
CA ASP A 7 -3.52 15.52 12.86
C ASP A 7 -3.38 14.20 12.16
N VAL A 8 -2.15 13.72 12.09
CA VAL A 8 -1.85 12.36 11.71
C VAL A 8 -0.99 11.76 12.81
N PRO A 9 -0.97 10.43 12.95
CA PRO A 9 -0.08 9.82 13.94
C PRO A 9 1.38 10.22 13.68
N GLU A 10 2.12 10.37 14.76
CA GLU A 10 3.51 10.81 14.69
C GLU A 10 4.34 9.90 13.79
N VAL A 11 4.16 8.59 13.91
CA VAL A 11 4.91 7.65 13.10
C VAL A 11 4.59 7.83 11.62
N PHE A 12 3.31 8.02 11.30
CA PHE A 12 2.91 8.26 9.90
C PHE A 12 3.60 9.50 9.34
N ALA A 13 3.70 10.56 10.14
CA ALA A 13 4.33 11.80 9.71
C ALA A 13 5.82 11.63 9.39
N THR A 14 6.47 10.57 9.89
CA THR A 14 7.88 10.31 9.59
C THR A 14 8.08 9.61 8.26
N MET A 15 7.01 9.14 7.61
CA MET A 15 7.14 8.39 6.36
C MET A 15 7.36 9.35 5.20
N PRO A 16 8.51 9.28 4.51
CA PRO A 16 8.75 10.16 3.38
C PRO A 16 7.97 9.70 2.16
N THR A 17 7.86 10.57 1.16
CA THR A 17 7.33 10.16 -0.14
C THR A 17 8.49 9.93 -1.10
N GLN A 18 8.27 9.03 -2.05
CA GLN A 18 9.27 8.67 -3.05
C GLN A 18 8.57 8.37 -4.37
N ILE A 19 9.27 8.63 -5.45
CA ILE A 19 8.77 8.29 -6.78
C ILE A 19 8.93 6.79 -6.99
N VAL A 20 7.85 6.15 -7.43
CA VAL A 20 7.83 4.73 -7.78
C VAL A 20 7.40 4.62 -9.23
N GLU A 21 8.21 3.95 -10.02
CA GLU A 21 7.88 3.73 -11.43
C GLU A 21 7.18 2.38 -11.55
N ILE A 22 6.12 2.35 -12.36
CA ILE A 22 5.40 1.13 -12.68
C ILE A 22 5.64 0.86 -14.16
N SER A 23 6.33 -0.23 -14.46
CA SER A 23 6.58 -0.61 -15.84
C SER A 23 5.68 -1.75 -16.23
N HIS A 24 5.23 -1.74 -17.47
CA HIS A 24 4.32 -2.73 -18.03
C HIS A 24 5.05 -3.53 -19.11
N GLU A 25 4.59 -4.74 -19.31
CA GLU A 25 5.21 -5.66 -20.27
C GLU A 25 5.29 -5.06 -21.68
N ASN A 26 4.31 -4.24 -22.03
CA ASN A 26 4.26 -3.60 -23.35
C ASN A 26 5.20 -2.41 -23.50
N GLY A 27 6.04 -2.15 -22.52
CA GLY A 27 6.99 -1.04 -22.53
C GLY A 27 6.47 0.27 -21.97
N ARG A 28 5.18 0.34 -21.65
CA ARG A 28 4.62 1.56 -21.06
C ARG A 28 5.11 1.72 -19.63
N ARG A 29 5.27 2.98 -19.20
CA ARG A 29 5.70 3.31 -17.85
C ARG A 29 4.73 4.32 -17.26
N SER A 30 4.44 4.14 -15.98
CA SER A 30 3.66 5.09 -15.19
C SER A 30 4.48 5.45 -13.97
N VAL A 31 4.26 6.67 -13.47
CA VAL A 31 5.00 7.17 -12.32
C VAL A 31 3.98 7.54 -11.24
N ILE A 32 4.19 7.05 -10.03
CA ILE A 32 3.37 7.43 -8.89
C ILE A 32 4.29 7.93 -7.79
N ARG A 33 3.71 8.71 -6.89
CA ARG A 33 4.40 9.10 -5.65
C ARG A 33 3.79 8.28 -4.52
N ALA A 34 4.63 7.63 -3.74
CA ALA A 34 4.16 6.78 -2.65
C ALA A 34 4.78 7.22 -1.34
N ARG A 35 4.02 7.09 -0.27
CA ARG A 35 4.54 7.26 1.08
C ARG A 35 5.23 5.96 1.44
N MET A 36 6.36 6.04 2.14
CA MET A 36 7.24 4.88 2.33
C MET A 36 7.23 4.43 3.79
N ALA A 37 6.84 3.18 4.04
CA ALA A 37 6.92 2.55 5.35
C ALA A 37 8.09 1.58 5.32
N VAL A 38 9.25 2.02 5.81
CA VAL A 38 10.50 1.29 5.67
C VAL A 38 10.97 0.70 7.01
N SER A 39 10.77 1.43 8.12
CA SER A 39 11.16 0.90 9.43
C SER A 39 10.08 -0.02 9.97
N ALA A 40 10.45 -0.83 10.97
CA ALA A 40 9.49 -1.72 11.62
C ALA A 40 8.33 -0.94 12.23
N ARG A 41 8.61 0.22 12.85
CA ARG A 41 7.57 1.06 13.43
C ARG A 41 6.62 1.61 12.37
N GLN A 42 7.18 2.07 11.25
CA GLN A 42 6.38 2.61 10.16
C GLN A 42 5.49 1.52 9.55
N ARG A 43 6.05 0.34 9.32
CA ARG A 43 5.27 -0.78 8.78
C ARG A 43 4.16 -1.21 9.73
N ALA A 44 4.44 -1.22 11.04
CA ALA A 44 3.41 -1.59 12.03
C ALA A 44 2.29 -0.55 12.08
N ALA A 45 2.60 0.72 11.88
CA ALA A 45 1.61 1.79 11.94
C ALA A 45 0.70 1.80 10.72
N GLY A 46 1.27 1.66 9.52
CA GLY A 46 0.50 1.70 8.29
C GLY A 46 -0.41 2.90 8.23
N PHE A 47 -1.64 2.70 7.77
CA PHE A 47 -2.66 3.75 7.68
C PHE A 47 -3.54 3.84 8.93
N GLN A 48 -3.17 3.19 10.02
CA GLN A 48 -4.00 3.23 11.23
C GLN A 48 -4.14 4.66 11.74
N HIS A 49 -5.37 5.04 12.07
CA HIS A 49 -5.72 6.36 12.61
C HIS A 49 -5.41 7.52 11.67
N VAL A 50 -5.22 7.25 10.39
CA VAL A 50 -4.98 8.29 9.39
C VAL A 50 -6.32 8.68 8.78
N CYS A 51 -6.53 9.97 8.57
CA CYS A 51 -7.78 10.46 8.03
C CYS A 51 -7.90 10.12 6.53
N GLU A 52 -9.14 10.10 6.07
CA GLU A 52 -9.45 9.70 4.70
C GLU A 52 -8.70 10.53 3.66
N ALA A 53 -8.61 11.84 3.86
CA ALA A 53 -7.96 12.72 2.89
C ALA A 53 -6.48 12.37 2.70
N GLU A 54 -5.79 12.03 3.79
CA GLU A 54 -4.38 11.65 3.69
C GLU A 54 -4.20 10.27 3.08
N ILE A 55 -5.13 9.35 3.35
CA ILE A 55 -5.08 8.03 2.72
C ILE A 55 -5.25 8.17 1.20
N ALA A 56 -6.16 9.04 0.78
CA ALA A 56 -6.42 9.25 -0.64
C ALA A 56 -5.28 9.97 -1.36
N ARG A 57 -4.45 10.68 -0.61
CA ARG A 57 -3.44 11.55 -1.20
C ARG A 57 -2.31 10.77 -1.88
N PHE A 58 -1.78 9.75 -1.21
CA PHE A 58 -0.71 8.91 -1.74
C PHE A 58 -0.92 7.48 -1.32
N PRO A 59 -0.58 6.51 -2.17
CA PRO A 59 -0.50 5.12 -1.74
C PRO A 59 0.64 4.95 -0.73
N LEU A 60 0.58 3.87 0.04
CA LEU A 60 1.58 3.56 1.05
C LEU A 60 2.31 2.30 0.63
N LEU A 61 3.63 2.42 0.43
CA LEU A 61 4.46 1.27 0.05
C LEU A 61 5.21 0.77 1.27
N PHE A 62 4.91 -0.46 1.66
CA PHE A 62 5.63 -1.18 2.70
C PHE A 62 6.87 -1.81 2.07
N VAL A 63 8.03 -1.49 2.59
CA VAL A 63 9.30 -2.02 2.09
C VAL A 63 9.91 -2.88 3.18
N PHE A 64 10.05 -4.17 2.89
CA PHE A 64 10.67 -5.10 3.83
C PHE A 64 12.11 -5.33 3.42
N ASP A 65 12.97 -5.56 4.42
CA ASP A 65 14.39 -5.77 4.18
C ASP A 65 14.73 -7.21 3.79
N ARG A 66 13.72 -8.06 3.78
CA ARG A 66 13.85 -9.48 3.37
C ARG A 66 12.49 -9.94 2.86
N ASP A 67 12.48 -11.12 2.26
CA ASP A 67 11.22 -11.72 1.82
C ASP A 67 10.42 -12.16 3.05
N VAL A 68 9.15 -11.81 3.07
CA VAL A 68 8.29 -12.05 4.23
C VAL A 68 6.97 -12.66 3.79
N ARG A 69 6.25 -13.20 4.78
CA ARG A 69 4.87 -13.70 4.60
C ARG A 69 3.93 -13.05 5.61
N ASN A 70 4.27 -11.85 6.05
CA ASN A 70 3.48 -11.09 7.00
C ASN A 70 2.08 -10.88 6.46
N ARG A 71 1.11 -10.86 7.37
CA ARG A 71 -0.27 -10.57 7.02
C ARG A 71 -0.65 -9.17 7.48
N PHE A 72 -1.63 -8.61 6.80
CA PHE A 72 -2.10 -7.26 7.05
C PHE A 72 -3.49 -7.29 7.64
N HIS A 73 -3.84 -6.26 8.39
CA HIS A 73 -5.17 -6.10 8.96
C HIS A 73 -5.67 -4.70 8.64
N MET A 74 -6.96 -4.50 8.86
CA MET A 74 -7.60 -3.22 8.58
C MET A 74 -8.10 -2.53 9.85
N GLN A 75 -7.61 -2.95 11.03
CA GLN A 75 -7.99 -2.30 12.29
C GLN A 75 -7.55 -0.85 12.26
N ASN A 76 -8.45 0.03 12.69
CA ASN A 76 -8.20 1.47 12.79
C ASN A 76 -7.92 2.14 11.44
N VAL A 77 -8.27 1.50 10.33
CA VAL A 77 -8.17 2.08 8.99
C VAL A 77 -9.56 2.53 8.58
N GLN A 78 -9.67 3.80 8.20
CA GLN A 78 -10.97 4.46 8.08
C GLN A 78 -11.70 4.20 6.77
N VAL A 79 -11.00 3.73 5.76
CA VAL A 79 -11.58 3.50 4.43
C VAL A 79 -11.15 2.14 3.90
N PRO A 80 -11.95 1.54 3.00
CA PRO A 80 -11.52 0.31 2.35
C PRO A 80 -10.26 0.56 1.53
N LEU A 81 -9.40 -0.44 1.45
CA LEU A 81 -8.15 -0.35 0.68
C LEU A 81 -8.03 -1.52 -0.27
N ASN A 82 -7.17 -1.36 -1.25
CA ASN A 82 -6.61 -2.46 -2.01
C ASN A 82 -5.17 -2.64 -1.57
N ILE A 83 -4.66 -3.85 -1.66
CA ILE A 83 -3.26 -4.13 -1.41
C ILE A 83 -2.70 -4.97 -2.55
N SER A 84 -1.56 -4.55 -3.08
CA SER A 84 -0.86 -5.28 -4.14
C SER A 84 0.49 -5.73 -3.60
N PHE A 85 0.86 -6.98 -3.90
CA PHE A 85 2.10 -7.58 -3.43
C PHE A 85 3.08 -7.73 -4.58
N PHE A 86 4.35 -7.48 -4.28
CA PHE A 86 5.43 -7.51 -5.29
C PHE A 86 6.61 -8.30 -4.75
N SER A 87 7.27 -9.03 -5.62
CA SER A 87 8.43 -9.83 -5.27
C SER A 87 9.65 -8.94 -5.04
N ARG A 88 10.74 -9.57 -4.62
CA ARG A 88 12.03 -8.90 -4.41
C ARG A 88 12.49 -8.14 -5.64
N SER A 89 12.21 -8.64 -6.83
CA SER A 89 12.58 -7.97 -8.07
C SER A 89 11.56 -6.92 -8.52
N GLY A 90 10.52 -6.69 -7.72
CA GLY A 90 9.48 -5.71 -8.04
C GLY A 90 8.33 -6.26 -8.88
N ARG A 91 8.31 -7.56 -9.16
CA ARG A 91 7.26 -8.16 -10.00
C ARG A 91 5.95 -8.24 -9.23
N PHE A 92 4.86 -7.84 -9.88
CA PHE A 92 3.53 -7.94 -9.32
C PHE A 92 3.17 -9.41 -9.10
N ILE A 93 2.63 -9.71 -7.91
CA ILE A 93 2.20 -11.06 -7.55
C ILE A 93 0.68 -11.16 -7.56
N SER A 94 0.01 -10.34 -6.75
CA SER A 94 -1.43 -10.38 -6.66
C SER A 94 -1.97 -9.13 -5.98
N ASN A 95 -3.28 -8.96 -6.06
CA ASN A 95 -4.00 -7.83 -5.48
C ASN A 95 -5.19 -8.37 -4.68
N GLN A 96 -5.47 -7.73 -3.54
CA GLN A 96 -6.61 -8.11 -2.70
C GLN A 96 -7.37 -6.86 -2.29
N ARG A 97 -8.69 -7.00 -2.16
CA ARG A 97 -9.54 -5.96 -1.60
C ARG A 97 -9.64 -6.15 -0.10
N MET A 98 -9.47 -5.06 0.64
CA MET A 98 -9.54 -5.08 2.10
C MET A 98 -10.64 -4.13 2.57
N PRO A 99 -11.86 -4.62 2.78
CA PRO A 99 -12.94 -3.76 3.30
C PRO A 99 -12.70 -3.42 4.76
N ARG A 100 -13.38 -2.37 5.21
CA ARG A 100 -13.32 -2.02 6.64
C ARG A 100 -13.93 -3.15 7.46
N PRO A 101 -13.36 -3.44 8.65
CA PRO A 101 -13.97 -4.42 9.54
C PRO A 101 -15.35 -3.95 9.99
N LEU A 102 -16.26 -4.89 10.14
CA LEU A 102 -17.57 -4.59 10.71
C LEU A 102 -17.40 -4.34 12.21
N LEU A 103 -18.19 -3.40 12.73
CA LEU A 103 -18.14 -3.06 14.14
C LEU A 103 -18.45 -4.29 14.99
N GLY A 104 -17.60 -4.56 15.97
CA GLY A 104 -17.78 -5.70 16.87
C GLY A 104 -17.34 -7.03 16.30
N GLN A 105 -16.78 -7.04 15.10
CA GLN A 105 -16.29 -8.27 14.46
C GLN A 105 -14.78 -8.35 14.59
N PRO A 106 -14.23 -9.57 14.78
CA PRO A 106 -12.78 -9.71 14.75
C PRO A 106 -12.24 -9.35 13.37
N GLY A 107 -11.07 -8.75 13.35
CA GLY A 107 -10.44 -8.35 12.11
C GLY A 107 -9.99 -9.54 11.27
N LYS A 108 -10.19 -9.43 9.97
CA LYS A 108 -9.67 -10.40 9.03
C LYS A 108 -8.22 -10.10 8.72
N LEU A 109 -7.44 -11.13 8.45
CA LEU A 109 -6.05 -10.99 8.02
C LEU A 109 -5.95 -11.21 6.52
N TYR A 110 -5.09 -10.43 5.88
CA TYR A 110 -4.90 -10.46 4.43
C TYR A 110 -3.45 -10.79 4.12
N GLY A 111 -3.23 -11.62 3.14
CA GLY A 111 -1.89 -12.00 2.74
C GLY A 111 -1.91 -12.95 1.59
N ILE A 112 -0.73 -13.40 1.18
CA ILE A 112 -0.57 -14.37 0.09
C ILE A 112 0.28 -15.53 0.60
N GLU A 113 0.20 -16.66 -0.10
CA GLU A 113 0.92 -17.84 0.32
C GLU A 113 2.41 -17.77 0.01
N SER A 114 2.75 -17.11 -1.09
CA SER A 114 4.16 -16.93 -1.43
C SER A 114 4.75 -15.79 -0.60
N SER A 115 6.08 -15.72 -0.55
CA SER A 115 6.75 -14.59 0.06
C SER A 115 6.72 -13.39 -0.87
N TYR A 116 6.92 -12.20 -0.30
CA TYR A 116 6.96 -10.95 -1.05
C TYR A 116 7.93 -10.00 -0.37
N ARG A 117 8.30 -8.94 -1.06
CA ARG A 117 9.23 -7.94 -0.55
C ARG A 117 8.56 -6.58 -0.38
N TYR A 118 7.55 -6.27 -1.21
CA TYR A 118 6.88 -4.98 -1.19
C TYR A 118 5.38 -5.19 -1.19
N ALA A 119 4.65 -4.31 -0.46
CA ALA A 119 3.19 -4.30 -0.46
C ALA A 119 2.73 -2.86 -0.60
N LEU A 120 1.82 -2.61 -1.54
CA LEU A 120 1.31 -1.28 -1.83
C LEU A 120 -0.15 -1.21 -1.45
N GLU A 121 -0.48 -0.38 -0.44
CA GLU A 121 -1.87 -0.13 -0.02
C GLU A 121 -2.37 1.17 -0.60
N PHE A 122 -3.59 1.17 -1.10
CA PHE A 122 -4.14 2.37 -1.75
C PHE A 122 -5.66 2.31 -1.80
N SER A 123 -6.27 3.50 -1.89
CA SER A 123 -7.73 3.62 -2.06
C SER A 123 -8.11 4.08 -3.47
N SER A 124 -7.15 4.44 -4.30
CA SER A 124 -7.38 5.04 -5.62
C SER A 124 -7.92 4.03 -6.63
N ASP A 125 -9.05 4.37 -7.27
CA ASP A 125 -9.60 3.54 -8.35
C ASP A 125 -8.71 3.58 -9.57
N GLU A 126 -8.07 4.72 -9.85
CA GLU A 126 -7.16 4.84 -10.97
C GLU A 126 -5.97 3.89 -10.83
N LEU A 127 -5.41 3.83 -9.62
CA LEU A 127 -4.29 2.95 -9.37
C LEU A 127 -4.72 1.49 -9.45
N GLN A 128 -5.92 1.17 -8.97
CA GLN A 128 -6.46 -0.17 -9.10
C GLN A 128 -6.57 -0.58 -10.56
N GLN A 129 -7.09 0.30 -11.40
CA GLN A 129 -7.19 0.04 -12.83
C GLN A 129 -5.82 -0.17 -13.47
N LEU A 130 -4.85 0.67 -13.07
CA LEU A 130 -3.50 0.58 -13.60
C LEU A 130 -2.86 -0.78 -13.26
N LEU A 131 -3.02 -1.24 -12.02
CA LEU A 131 -2.42 -2.48 -11.56
C LEU A 131 -3.21 -3.72 -11.99
N SER A 132 -4.41 -3.55 -12.52
CA SER A 132 -5.23 -4.66 -13.01
C SER A 132 -5.11 -4.88 -14.50
N ARG A 133 -4.28 -4.12 -15.19
CA ARG A 133 -4.11 -4.26 -16.63
C ARG A 133 -3.48 -5.60 -16.97
N PRO A 134 -3.86 -6.19 -18.11
CA PRO A 134 -3.24 -7.43 -18.55
C PRO A 134 -1.75 -7.29 -18.75
N GLY A 135 -1.02 -8.39 -18.56
CA GLY A 135 0.41 -8.43 -18.77
C GLY A 135 1.18 -8.29 -17.49
N LYS A 136 2.48 -8.39 -17.60
CA LYS A 136 3.37 -8.36 -16.45
C LYS A 136 3.65 -6.92 -16.04
N ILE A 137 3.62 -6.69 -14.72
CA ILE A 137 3.84 -5.39 -14.13
C ILE A 137 4.98 -5.49 -13.15
N ARG A 138 5.80 -4.45 -13.11
CA ARG A 138 6.93 -4.37 -12.17
C ARG A 138 7.00 -2.98 -11.60
N ILE A 139 7.28 -2.88 -10.29
CA ILE A 139 7.59 -1.59 -9.69
C ILE A 139 9.10 -1.43 -9.60
N VAL A 140 9.54 -0.18 -9.74
CA VAL A 140 10.94 0.20 -9.60
C VAL A 140 10.98 1.42 -8.72
N LEU A 141 11.75 1.35 -7.64
CA LEU A 141 11.93 2.45 -6.73
C LEU A 141 13.06 3.34 -7.27
N ARG A 142 12.78 4.62 -7.40
CA ARG A 142 13.80 5.59 -7.80
C ARG A 142 14.46 6.15 -6.56
N ARG A 143 15.76 6.26 -6.65
CA ARG A 143 16.56 6.83 -5.56
C ARG A 143 16.94 8.26 -5.86
#